data_85618a2f8c7c9d6681aaf5c410a2451b
#
_entry.id   85618a2f8c7c9d6681aaf5c410a2451b
#
_cell.length_a   1.000
_cell.length_b   1.000
_cell.length_c   1.000
_cell.angle_alpha   90.00
_cell.angle_beta   90.00
_cell.angle_gamma   90.00
#
_symmetry.space_group_name_H-M   'P 1'
#
loop_
_entity.id
_entity.type
_entity.pdbx_description
1 polymer ?
#
loop_
_entity_poly.entity_id
_entity_poly.type
_entity_poly.pdbx_seq_one_letter_code
_entity_poly.pdbx_strand_id
1 'polypeptide(L)'
;MNLTLLFFLLLLGVSCSFYTPHRWYNKIYWIIAAMLSVVIGLRDFSVQDTENYAALYSGITAFDLSSISLFSFEPGFQYYTHFLKKIAGGNLNGYFFLLALTNYVFIYFALNNWGKWHTPDNKKLNSVLFLVLYSSFFGMFYNAIVVRAGLALSILLLATSLLSKSQLNYKDLFFAGCFFVVALSFHYSSFLGIVACVIYRIGGRKASKIYIIIWNLLFLIFILRLSPYVVSILLGGIISVFGMFDGTDLAKYSYYLDELYKLTYAIPYRGVFYFVIGWFFIHYKTNNILYYKALNVYLVGLLGTALFYSIEQISRITDYFLIYSIFLLYILFERYLDRKSGALLYLCTVTIQFVFFIRIIYDA
;
A
#
# COMPACT_ATOMS: atom_id res chain seq x y z
N MET A 1 -14.16 1.17 15.56
CA MET A 1 -13.91 2.22 14.52
C MET A 1 -15.18 2.53 13.76
N ASN A 2 -15.55 3.80 13.54
CA ASN A 2 -16.81 4.18 12.87
C ASN A 2 -16.70 4.11 11.33
N LEU A 3 -17.07 2.97 10.74
CA LEU A 3 -17.01 2.72 9.30
C LEU A 3 -17.95 3.60 8.48
N THR A 4 -19.12 3.94 9.03
CA THR A 4 -20.08 4.82 8.36
C THR A 4 -19.50 6.22 8.17
N LEU A 5 -18.85 6.75 9.21
CA LEU A 5 -18.20 8.07 9.14
C LEU A 5 -17.02 8.05 8.15
N LEU A 6 -16.21 6.98 8.13
CA LEU A 6 -15.14 6.82 7.15
C LEU A 6 -15.68 6.83 5.71
N PHE A 7 -16.75 6.08 5.44
CA PHE A 7 -17.37 6.07 4.13
C PHE A 7 -17.92 7.45 3.73
N PHE A 8 -18.58 8.13 4.67
CA PHE A 8 -19.06 9.48 4.44
C PHE A 8 -17.92 10.46 4.09
N LEU A 9 -16.78 10.37 4.80
CA LEU A 9 -15.60 11.21 4.51
C LEU A 9 -15.01 10.90 3.12
N LEU A 10 -15.02 9.64 2.68
CA LEU A 10 -14.62 9.28 1.32
C LEU A 10 -15.57 9.87 0.28
N LEU A 11 -16.88 9.78 0.49
CA LEU A 11 -17.88 10.40 -0.41
C LEU A 11 -17.76 11.91 -0.46
N LEU A 12 -17.50 12.56 0.67
CA LEU A 12 -17.18 13.97 0.73
C LEU A 12 -15.93 14.29 -0.10
N GLY A 13 -14.88 13.49 0.05
CA GLY A 13 -13.66 13.59 -0.76
C GLY A 13 -13.90 13.41 -2.26
N VAL A 14 -14.73 12.43 -2.64
CA VAL A 14 -15.16 12.25 -4.04
C VAL A 14 -15.82 13.54 -4.55
N SER A 15 -16.80 14.09 -3.82
CA SER A 15 -17.49 15.32 -4.19
C SER A 15 -16.51 16.50 -4.29
N CYS A 16 -15.60 16.64 -3.33
CA CYS A 16 -14.59 17.70 -3.35
C CYS A 16 -13.62 17.56 -4.55
N SER A 17 -13.33 16.34 -5.00
CA SER A 17 -12.46 16.11 -6.17
C SER A 17 -13.06 16.70 -7.46
N PHE A 18 -14.40 16.79 -7.56
CA PHE A 18 -15.11 17.34 -8.72
C PHE A 18 -15.37 18.83 -8.63
N TYR A 19 -15.86 19.30 -7.48
CA TYR A 19 -16.46 20.62 -7.36
C TYR A 19 -15.53 21.67 -6.77
N THR A 20 -14.35 21.26 -6.28
CA THR A 20 -13.45 22.22 -5.65
C THR A 20 -12.54 22.90 -6.66
N PRO A 21 -12.37 24.23 -6.59
CA PRO A 21 -11.37 24.94 -7.38
C PRO A 21 -9.94 24.47 -7.05
N HIS A 22 -9.06 24.36 -8.05
CA HIS A 22 -7.68 23.87 -7.93
C HIS A 22 -6.86 24.54 -6.81
N ARG A 23 -7.14 25.81 -6.50
CA ARG A 23 -6.44 26.56 -5.43
C ARG A 23 -6.67 25.98 -4.03
N TRP A 24 -7.76 25.20 -3.83
CA TRP A 24 -8.15 24.66 -2.55
C TRP A 24 -7.77 23.18 -2.35
N TYR A 25 -7.32 22.47 -3.38
CA TYR A 25 -7.05 21.03 -3.30
C TYR A 25 -6.15 20.64 -2.13
N ASN A 26 -5.04 21.36 -1.92
CA ASN A 26 -4.13 21.06 -0.82
C ASN A 26 -4.75 21.32 0.56
N LYS A 27 -5.56 22.38 0.70
CA LYS A 27 -6.24 22.68 1.97
C LYS A 27 -7.26 21.60 2.30
N ILE A 28 -8.07 21.21 1.32
CA ILE A 28 -9.07 20.15 1.50
C ILE A 28 -8.41 18.81 1.73
N TYR A 29 -7.28 18.50 1.06
CA TYR A 29 -6.47 17.31 1.36
C TYR A 29 -6.19 17.21 2.86
N TRP A 30 -5.64 18.28 3.46
CA TRP A 30 -5.27 18.27 4.87
C TRP A 30 -6.47 18.17 5.81
N ILE A 31 -7.59 18.81 5.47
CA ILE A 31 -8.82 18.71 6.26
C ILE A 31 -9.31 17.26 6.26
N ILE A 32 -9.45 16.64 5.08
CA ILE A 32 -9.95 15.27 4.97
C ILE A 32 -8.94 14.29 5.60
N ALA A 33 -7.64 14.44 5.36
CA ALA A 33 -6.61 13.59 5.95
C ALA A 33 -6.62 13.65 7.49
N ALA A 34 -6.79 14.87 8.07
CA ALA A 34 -6.91 15.03 9.51
C ALA A 34 -8.20 14.36 10.04
N MET A 35 -9.34 14.54 9.38
CA MET A 35 -10.60 13.91 9.78
C MET A 35 -10.52 12.37 9.71
N LEU A 36 -9.95 11.81 8.63
CA LEU A 36 -9.69 10.38 8.52
C LEU A 36 -8.77 9.88 9.63
N SER A 37 -7.70 10.64 9.94
CA SER A 37 -6.77 10.31 11.02
C SER A 37 -7.44 10.32 12.39
N VAL A 38 -8.39 11.25 12.65
CA VAL A 38 -9.18 11.27 13.89
C VAL A 38 -10.02 10.01 14.01
N VAL A 39 -10.76 9.63 12.96
CA VAL A 39 -11.63 8.43 12.99
C VAL A 39 -10.80 7.15 13.17
N ILE A 40 -9.63 7.08 12.53
CA ILE A 40 -8.69 5.95 12.69
C ILE A 40 -8.08 5.97 14.09
N GLY A 41 -7.77 7.15 14.64
CA GLY A 41 -7.26 7.31 16.00
C GLY A 41 -8.24 6.85 17.08
N LEU A 42 -9.55 6.99 16.82
CA LEU A 42 -10.63 6.54 17.70
C LEU A 42 -11.03 5.07 17.49
N ARG A 43 -10.17 4.27 16.86
CA ARG A 43 -10.43 2.83 16.71
C ARG A 43 -10.46 2.13 18.05
N ASP A 44 -11.29 1.09 18.14
CA ASP A 44 -11.39 0.21 19.30
C ASP A 44 -10.48 -1.03 19.14
N PHE A 45 -10.38 -1.83 20.19
CA PHE A 45 -9.56 -3.05 20.22
C PHE A 45 -10.11 -4.19 19.37
N SER A 46 -11.31 -4.08 18.82
CA SER A 46 -11.84 -5.05 17.87
C SER A 46 -11.17 -4.98 16.48
N VAL A 47 -10.45 -3.90 16.21
CA VAL A 47 -9.68 -3.79 14.97
C VAL A 47 -8.37 -4.56 15.12
N GLN A 48 -8.12 -5.46 14.17
CA GLN A 48 -6.95 -6.35 14.14
C GLN A 48 -5.64 -5.59 14.44
N ASP A 49 -4.71 -6.24 15.14
CA ASP A 49 -3.40 -5.70 15.56
C ASP A 49 -3.43 -4.49 16.52
N THR A 50 -4.59 -3.92 16.83
CA THR A 50 -4.68 -2.74 17.72
C THR A 50 -4.13 -3.04 19.12
N GLU A 51 -4.42 -4.24 19.67
CA GLU A 51 -3.91 -4.66 20.97
C GLU A 51 -2.38 -4.73 20.99
N ASN A 52 -1.77 -5.28 19.92
CA ASN A 52 -0.32 -5.40 19.80
C ASN A 52 0.37 -4.02 19.78
N TYR A 53 -0.20 -3.06 19.03
CA TYR A 53 0.32 -1.68 19.01
C TYR A 53 0.09 -0.95 20.33
N ALA A 54 -1.04 -1.18 21.02
CA ALA A 54 -1.32 -0.60 22.32
C ALA A 54 -0.39 -1.17 23.41
N ALA A 55 -0.10 -2.47 23.37
CA ALA A 55 0.86 -3.12 24.26
C ALA A 55 2.28 -2.54 24.06
N LEU A 56 2.74 -2.39 22.81
CA LEU A 56 4.00 -1.71 22.52
C LEU A 56 4.02 -0.28 23.08
N TYR A 57 2.97 0.51 22.80
CA TYR A 57 2.87 1.89 23.26
C TYR A 57 2.91 2.01 24.78
N SER A 58 2.20 1.16 25.51
CA SER A 58 2.18 1.17 26.98
C SER A 58 3.51 0.71 27.55
N GLY A 59 4.09 -0.36 27.01
CA GLY A 59 5.32 -0.98 27.52
C GLY A 59 6.60 -0.20 27.23
N ILE A 60 6.62 0.69 26.21
CA ILE A 60 7.83 1.41 25.83
C ILE A 60 8.08 2.58 26.80
N THR A 61 9.01 2.39 27.75
CA THR A 61 9.38 3.41 28.76
C THR A 61 10.68 4.10 28.44
N ALA A 62 11.68 3.33 27.98
CA ALA A 62 12.97 3.82 27.51
C ALA A 62 13.37 3.01 26.27
N PHE A 63 14.25 3.56 25.47
CA PHE A 63 14.80 2.83 24.35
C PHE A 63 15.97 1.96 24.84
N ASP A 64 15.80 0.65 24.74
CA ASP A 64 16.85 -0.33 25.04
C ASP A 64 17.09 -1.23 23.82
N LEU A 65 18.26 -1.09 23.22
CA LEU A 65 18.69 -1.91 22.09
C LEU A 65 18.83 -3.39 22.44
N SER A 66 19.07 -3.72 23.71
CA SER A 66 19.22 -5.10 24.17
C SER A 66 17.91 -5.88 24.17
N SER A 67 16.77 -5.18 24.20
CA SER A 67 15.44 -5.78 24.17
C SER A 67 14.94 -6.11 22.75
N ILE A 68 15.72 -5.82 21.71
CA ILE A 68 15.34 -6.10 20.32
C ILE A 68 15.51 -7.59 20.06
N SER A 69 14.39 -8.32 20.02
CA SER A 69 14.34 -9.68 19.53
C SER A 69 13.87 -9.68 18.07
N LEU A 70 14.25 -10.70 17.29
CA LEU A 70 13.75 -10.89 15.91
C LEU A 70 12.21 -11.04 15.85
N PHE A 71 11.56 -11.31 16.99
CA PHE A 71 10.11 -11.44 17.14
C PHE A 71 9.44 -10.19 17.72
N SER A 72 10.21 -9.15 18.01
CA SER A 72 9.68 -7.85 18.44
C SER A 72 9.40 -6.95 17.25
N PHE A 73 8.79 -5.82 17.52
CA PHE A 73 8.64 -4.76 16.51
C PHE A 73 10.00 -4.27 16.03
N GLU A 74 10.10 -3.92 14.78
CA GLU A 74 11.34 -3.41 14.16
C GLU A 74 11.85 -2.15 14.87
N PRO A 75 13.18 -1.97 14.96
CA PRO A 75 13.79 -0.91 15.77
C PRO A 75 13.30 0.50 15.42
N GLY A 76 13.21 0.83 14.14
CA GLY A 76 12.75 2.15 13.71
C GLY A 76 11.31 2.43 14.12
N PHE A 77 10.44 1.42 14.09
CA PHE A 77 9.07 1.58 14.54
C PHE A 77 8.99 1.75 16.07
N GLN A 78 9.82 1.05 16.84
CA GLN A 78 9.90 1.23 18.29
C GLN A 78 10.37 2.65 18.65
N TYR A 79 11.45 3.15 18.02
CA TYR A 79 11.91 4.53 18.20
C TYR A 79 10.82 5.53 17.90
N TYR A 80 10.14 5.33 16.78
CA TYR A 80 9.09 6.22 16.37
C TYR A 80 7.89 6.19 17.32
N THR A 81 7.50 5.01 17.81
CA THR A 81 6.45 4.85 18.83
C THR A 81 6.83 5.58 20.12
N HIS A 82 8.09 5.44 20.58
CA HIS A 82 8.56 6.16 21.78
C HIS A 82 8.50 7.69 21.57
N PHE A 83 8.92 8.18 20.40
CA PHE A 83 8.82 9.59 20.07
C PHE A 83 7.37 10.08 20.05
N LEU A 84 6.47 9.36 19.40
CA LEU A 84 5.06 9.72 19.35
C LEU A 84 4.38 9.64 20.73
N LYS A 85 4.80 8.71 21.60
CA LYS A 85 4.29 8.61 22.98
C LYS A 85 4.53 9.91 23.77
N LYS A 86 5.71 10.53 23.59
CA LYS A 86 6.02 11.82 24.22
C LYS A 86 5.12 12.94 23.69
N ILE A 87 4.84 12.98 22.38
CA ILE A 87 3.97 13.99 21.77
C ILE A 87 2.51 13.78 22.18
N ALA A 88 2.05 12.52 22.18
CA ALA A 88 0.67 12.19 22.54
C ALA A 88 0.38 12.32 24.04
N GLY A 89 1.38 12.61 24.89
CA GLY A 89 1.19 12.81 26.33
C GLY A 89 0.58 11.60 27.06
N GLY A 90 0.86 10.38 26.60
CA GLY A 90 0.28 9.15 27.15
C GLY A 90 -1.10 8.77 26.58
N ASN A 91 -1.69 9.59 25.70
CA ASN A 91 -2.98 9.32 25.08
C ASN A 91 -2.84 8.34 23.92
N LEU A 92 -3.42 7.13 24.04
CA LEU A 92 -3.37 6.08 23.01
C LEU A 92 -4.09 6.48 21.71
N ASN A 93 -5.24 7.16 21.81
CA ASN A 93 -5.96 7.63 20.62
C ASN A 93 -5.15 8.71 19.89
N GLY A 94 -4.49 9.60 20.63
CA GLY A 94 -3.55 10.59 20.09
C GLY A 94 -2.37 9.94 19.37
N TYR A 95 -1.85 8.84 19.90
CA TYR A 95 -0.80 8.05 19.25
C TYR A 95 -1.27 7.48 17.90
N PHE A 96 -2.43 6.82 17.84
CA PHE A 96 -2.97 6.28 16.60
C PHE A 96 -3.33 7.37 15.59
N PHE A 97 -3.85 8.50 16.06
CA PHE A 97 -4.07 9.69 15.22
C PHE A 97 -2.76 10.16 14.56
N LEU A 98 -1.69 10.30 15.34
CA LEU A 98 -0.39 10.76 14.86
C LEU A 98 0.24 9.77 13.87
N LEU A 99 0.10 8.46 14.09
CA LEU A 99 0.55 7.43 13.16
C LEU A 99 -0.15 7.58 11.80
N ALA A 100 -1.48 7.68 11.79
CA ALA A 100 -2.26 7.83 10.57
C ALA A 100 -1.94 9.16 9.87
N LEU A 101 -1.84 10.26 10.61
CA LEU A 101 -1.49 11.55 10.06
C LEU A 101 -0.11 11.55 9.41
N THR A 102 0.89 10.91 10.04
CA THR A 102 2.24 10.79 9.48
C THR A 102 2.24 10.06 8.15
N ASN A 103 1.45 9.00 8.03
CA ASN A 103 1.30 8.29 6.78
C ASN A 103 0.77 9.24 5.68
N TYR A 104 -0.29 9.99 5.96
CA TYR A 104 -0.83 10.98 5.02
C TYR A 104 0.16 12.10 4.69
N VAL A 105 1.03 12.49 5.62
CA VAL A 105 2.11 13.47 5.37
C VAL A 105 3.07 12.92 4.31
N PHE A 106 3.56 11.70 4.45
CA PHE A 106 4.45 11.08 3.47
C PHE A 106 3.78 10.91 2.10
N ILE A 107 2.52 10.49 2.08
CA ILE A 107 1.73 10.38 0.84
C ILE A 107 1.58 11.73 0.15
N TYR A 108 1.33 12.81 0.90
CA TYR A 108 1.23 14.16 0.35
C TYR A 108 2.55 14.60 -0.32
N PHE A 109 3.67 14.39 0.35
CA PHE A 109 4.98 14.74 -0.23
C PHE A 109 5.32 13.86 -1.43
N ALA A 110 5.01 12.56 -1.39
CA ALA A 110 5.18 11.66 -2.53
C ALA A 110 4.39 12.14 -3.74
N LEU A 111 3.11 12.49 -3.54
CA LEU A 111 2.25 13.01 -4.60
C LEU A 111 2.79 14.33 -5.18
N ASN A 112 3.15 15.28 -4.35
CA ASN A 112 3.63 16.58 -4.81
C ASN A 112 4.95 16.45 -5.59
N ASN A 113 5.86 15.61 -5.15
CA ASN A 113 7.09 15.35 -5.90
C ASN A 113 6.83 14.62 -7.22
N TRP A 114 6.00 13.57 -7.20
CA TRP A 114 5.63 12.83 -8.39
C TRP A 114 4.91 13.72 -9.41
N GLY A 115 4.04 14.59 -8.94
CA GLY A 115 3.27 15.50 -9.77
C GLY A 115 4.10 16.49 -10.57
N LYS A 116 5.25 16.92 -10.05
CA LYS A 116 6.19 17.78 -10.80
C LYS A 116 6.67 17.14 -12.10
N TRP A 117 6.67 15.80 -12.17
CA TRP A 117 7.11 15.02 -13.32
C TRP A 117 5.95 14.52 -14.17
N HIS A 118 4.74 14.45 -13.60
CA HIS A 118 3.53 14.04 -14.29
C HIS A 118 2.93 15.16 -15.14
N THR A 119 2.88 16.38 -14.61
CA THR A 119 2.26 17.54 -15.25
C THR A 119 3.29 18.65 -15.48
N PRO A 120 4.06 18.62 -16.57
CA PRO A 120 5.06 19.63 -16.86
C PRO A 120 4.48 21.05 -17.05
N ASP A 121 3.20 21.17 -17.38
CA ASP A 121 2.50 22.44 -17.70
C ASP A 121 2.00 23.21 -16.48
N ASN A 122 2.59 23.04 -15.30
CA ASN A 122 2.20 23.71 -14.04
C ASN A 122 0.72 23.52 -13.62
N LYS A 123 0.01 22.55 -14.17
CA LYS A 123 -1.30 22.18 -13.66
C LYS A 123 -1.15 21.65 -12.24
N LYS A 124 -1.87 22.26 -11.30
CA LYS A 124 -1.90 21.76 -9.92
C LYS A 124 -2.58 20.39 -9.91
N LEU A 125 -1.90 19.41 -9.32
CA LEU A 125 -2.46 18.09 -9.09
C LEU A 125 -3.72 18.15 -8.24
N ASN A 126 -4.69 17.32 -8.57
CA ASN A 126 -5.85 17.08 -7.71
C ASN A 126 -5.45 16.18 -6.54
N SER A 127 -4.90 16.79 -5.49
CA SER A 127 -4.44 16.04 -4.31
C SER A 127 -5.58 15.33 -3.56
N VAL A 128 -6.80 15.85 -3.68
CA VAL A 128 -7.99 15.24 -3.07
C VAL A 128 -8.35 13.93 -3.79
N LEU A 129 -8.34 13.92 -5.12
CA LEU A 129 -8.54 12.70 -5.92
C LEU A 129 -7.56 11.59 -5.50
N PHE A 130 -6.28 11.94 -5.37
CA PHE A 130 -5.26 10.98 -4.99
C PHE A 130 -5.48 10.47 -3.56
N LEU A 131 -5.77 11.38 -2.61
CA LEU A 131 -6.07 11.02 -1.22
C LEU A 131 -7.22 10.02 -1.14
N VAL A 132 -8.30 10.26 -1.87
CA VAL A 132 -9.48 9.39 -1.84
C VAL A 132 -9.17 8.03 -2.45
N LEU A 133 -8.47 7.96 -3.59
CA LEU A 133 -8.02 6.72 -4.20
C LEU A 133 -7.09 5.91 -3.29
N TYR A 134 -6.20 6.59 -2.59
CA TYR A 134 -5.34 5.95 -1.60
C TYR A 134 -6.14 5.46 -0.39
N SER A 135 -6.99 6.33 0.16
CA SER A 135 -7.70 6.04 1.41
C SER A 135 -8.83 5.04 1.24
N SER A 136 -9.38 4.85 0.04
CA SER A 136 -10.51 3.93 -0.17
C SER A 136 -10.19 2.46 0.20
N PHE A 137 -8.93 2.05 0.09
CA PHE A 137 -8.46 0.75 0.56
C PHE A 137 -7.11 0.86 1.28
N PHE A 138 -6.04 1.20 0.58
CA PHE A 138 -4.68 1.13 1.12
C PHE A 138 -4.50 2.04 2.34
N GLY A 139 -4.98 3.28 2.27
CA GLY A 139 -4.88 4.22 3.38
C GLY A 139 -5.63 3.75 4.62
N MET A 140 -6.83 3.17 4.46
CA MET A 140 -7.57 2.60 5.58
C MET A 140 -6.88 1.36 6.14
N PHE A 141 -6.54 0.40 5.28
CA PHE A 141 -5.91 -0.86 5.67
C PHE A 141 -4.57 -0.63 6.38
N TYR A 142 -3.72 0.22 5.82
CA TYR A 142 -2.39 0.49 6.36
C TYR A 142 -2.38 1.46 7.54
N ASN A 143 -3.39 2.27 7.73
CA ASN A 143 -3.48 3.12 8.92
C ASN A 143 -4.24 2.46 10.08
N ALA A 144 -5.18 1.55 9.79
CA ALA A 144 -5.99 0.93 10.83
C ALA A 144 -5.47 -0.44 11.27
N ILE A 145 -4.92 -1.24 10.36
CA ILE A 145 -4.55 -2.64 10.63
C ILE A 145 -3.02 -2.82 10.59
N VAL A 146 -2.39 -2.68 9.43
CA VAL A 146 -0.97 -3.02 9.23
C VAL A 146 -0.09 -1.77 9.28
N VAL A 147 -0.12 -1.04 10.40
CA VAL A 147 0.41 0.33 10.52
C VAL A 147 1.91 0.42 10.19
N ARG A 148 2.74 -0.54 10.63
CA ARG A 148 4.18 -0.57 10.34
C ARG A 148 4.48 -0.62 8.85
N ALA A 149 3.85 -1.57 8.17
CA ALA A 149 3.99 -1.71 6.73
C ALA A 149 3.45 -0.48 5.99
N GLY A 150 2.38 0.15 6.51
CA GLY A 150 1.81 1.38 5.97
C GLY A 150 2.78 2.55 5.98
N LEU A 151 3.44 2.78 7.11
CA LEU A 151 4.48 3.82 7.23
C LEU A 151 5.66 3.51 6.30
N ALA A 152 6.16 2.28 6.31
CA ALA A 152 7.22 1.86 5.41
C ALA A 152 6.85 2.08 3.94
N LEU A 153 5.62 1.70 3.55
CA LEU A 153 5.12 1.85 2.18
C LEU A 153 4.98 3.33 1.76
N SER A 154 4.49 4.20 2.64
CA SER A 154 4.38 5.63 2.34
C SER A 154 5.75 6.29 2.15
N ILE A 155 6.76 5.87 2.93
CA ILE A 155 8.15 6.29 2.77
C ILE A 155 8.71 5.78 1.43
N LEU A 156 8.40 4.53 1.04
CA LEU A 156 8.81 3.98 -0.26
C LEU A 156 8.15 4.70 -1.44
N LEU A 157 6.88 5.11 -1.32
CA LEU A 157 6.24 5.94 -2.34
C LEU A 157 6.90 7.32 -2.45
N LEU A 158 7.38 7.88 -1.33
CA LEU A 158 8.17 9.10 -1.36
C LEU A 158 9.52 8.88 -2.07
N ALA A 159 10.21 7.77 -1.81
CA ALA A 159 11.41 7.39 -2.56
C ALA A 159 11.11 7.23 -4.06
N THR A 160 10.03 6.52 -4.42
CA THR A 160 9.56 6.36 -5.81
C THR A 160 9.34 7.70 -6.49
N SER A 161 8.78 8.68 -5.77
CA SER A 161 8.54 10.02 -6.33
C SER A 161 9.83 10.75 -6.68
N LEU A 162 10.91 10.56 -5.92
CA LEU A 162 12.24 11.06 -6.27
C LEU A 162 12.81 10.34 -7.50
N LEU A 163 12.65 9.02 -7.55
CA LEU A 163 13.09 8.18 -8.66
C LEU A 163 12.28 8.39 -9.96
N SER A 164 11.18 9.16 -9.89
CA SER A 164 10.35 9.50 -11.07
C SER A 164 11.00 10.50 -12.01
N LYS A 165 12.03 11.24 -11.55
CA LYS A 165 12.77 12.18 -12.37
C LYS A 165 13.38 11.49 -13.60
N SER A 166 13.38 12.19 -14.74
CA SER A 166 14.04 11.70 -15.97
C SER A 166 15.56 11.58 -15.77
N GLN A 167 16.17 12.62 -15.22
CA GLN A 167 17.57 12.65 -14.85
C GLN A 167 17.69 12.69 -13.33
N LEU A 168 18.37 11.68 -12.76
CA LEU A 168 18.69 11.60 -11.35
C LEU A 168 20.03 12.23 -11.09
N ASN A 169 20.11 13.02 -10.03
CA ASN A 169 21.38 13.46 -9.47
C ASN A 169 21.77 12.58 -8.26
N TYR A 170 22.99 12.69 -7.81
CA TYR A 170 23.48 11.92 -6.65
C TYR A 170 22.70 12.21 -5.36
N LYS A 171 22.13 13.42 -5.20
CA LYS A 171 21.32 13.77 -4.03
C LYS A 171 19.99 13.00 -4.03
N ASP A 172 19.35 12.86 -5.20
CA ASP A 172 18.10 12.09 -5.32
C ASP A 172 18.32 10.62 -4.96
N LEU A 173 19.44 10.05 -5.43
CA LEU A 173 19.80 8.66 -5.11
C LEU A 173 20.16 8.50 -3.63
N PHE A 174 20.88 9.45 -3.05
CA PHE A 174 21.20 9.43 -1.62
C PHE A 174 19.93 9.48 -0.77
N PHE A 175 19.01 10.43 -1.02
CA PHE A 175 17.76 10.51 -0.27
C PHE A 175 16.87 9.29 -0.49
N ALA A 176 16.78 8.75 -1.71
CA ALA A 176 16.05 7.51 -1.94
C ALA A 176 16.66 6.33 -1.14
N GLY A 177 17.99 6.24 -1.08
CA GLY A 177 18.71 5.27 -0.24
C GLY A 177 18.41 5.45 1.24
N CYS A 178 18.41 6.68 1.76
CA CYS A 178 18.01 6.97 3.14
C CYS A 178 16.56 6.52 3.42
N PHE A 179 15.64 6.81 2.51
CA PHE A 179 14.24 6.35 2.65
C PHE A 179 14.12 4.83 2.61
N PHE A 180 14.94 4.12 1.83
CA PHE A 180 14.98 2.67 1.85
C PHE A 180 15.42 2.11 3.21
N VAL A 181 16.48 2.67 3.80
CA VAL A 181 16.95 2.27 5.13
C VAL A 181 15.89 2.54 6.19
N VAL A 182 15.26 3.72 6.15
CA VAL A 182 14.18 4.07 7.08
C VAL A 182 12.99 3.13 6.91
N ALA A 183 12.55 2.84 5.68
CA ALA A 183 11.45 1.91 5.45
C ALA A 183 11.72 0.50 5.98
N LEU A 184 12.94 -0.03 5.77
CA LEU A 184 13.38 -1.31 6.33
C LEU A 184 13.39 -1.32 7.85
N SER A 185 13.79 -0.21 8.48
CA SER A 185 13.78 -0.10 9.94
C SER A 185 12.36 -0.05 10.54
N PHE A 186 11.36 0.32 9.75
CA PHE A 186 9.95 0.30 10.14
C PHE A 186 9.26 -1.03 9.90
N HIS A 187 9.65 -1.73 8.81
CA HIS A 187 9.07 -3.03 8.48
C HIS A 187 9.96 -3.80 7.49
N TYR A 188 10.44 -4.97 7.90
CA TYR A 188 11.41 -5.73 7.08
C TYR A 188 10.88 -6.15 5.72
N SER A 189 9.57 -6.50 5.60
CA SER A 189 8.99 -6.86 4.29
C SER A 189 9.00 -5.71 3.28
N SER A 190 9.28 -4.46 3.71
CA SER A 190 9.47 -3.31 2.82
C SER A 190 10.63 -3.48 1.83
N PHE A 191 11.51 -4.47 2.04
CA PHE A 191 12.49 -4.89 1.04
C PHE A 191 11.86 -5.15 -0.33
N LEU A 192 10.67 -5.76 -0.36
CA LEU A 192 9.93 -5.99 -1.61
C LEU A 192 9.44 -4.68 -2.24
N GLY A 193 9.11 -3.69 -1.41
CA GLY A 193 8.80 -2.35 -1.90
C GLY A 193 10.01 -1.64 -2.50
N ILE A 194 11.25 -1.91 -2.02
CA ILE A 194 12.48 -1.45 -2.66
C ILE A 194 12.61 -2.07 -4.05
N VAL A 195 12.34 -3.38 -4.18
CA VAL A 195 12.29 -4.05 -5.48
C VAL A 195 11.27 -3.38 -6.41
N ALA A 196 10.09 -3.04 -5.89
CA ALA A 196 9.07 -2.30 -6.64
C ALA A 196 9.60 -0.92 -7.13
N CYS A 197 10.31 -0.17 -6.27
CA CYS A 197 10.94 1.10 -6.64
C CYS A 197 11.99 0.92 -7.75
N VAL A 198 12.80 -0.13 -7.71
CA VAL A 198 13.80 -0.45 -8.74
C VAL A 198 13.10 -0.79 -10.06
N ILE A 199 12.08 -1.65 -10.04
CA ILE A 199 11.28 -1.98 -11.23
C ILE A 199 10.63 -0.72 -11.82
N TYR A 200 10.08 0.14 -10.97
CA TYR A 200 9.52 1.43 -11.37
C TYR A 200 10.57 2.30 -12.06
N ARG A 201 11.78 2.37 -11.54
CA ARG A 201 12.86 3.19 -12.11
C ARG A 201 13.30 2.69 -13.48
N ILE A 202 13.49 1.38 -13.63
CA ILE A 202 13.98 0.74 -14.87
C ILE A 202 12.87 0.69 -15.93
N GLY A 203 11.60 0.57 -15.51
CA GLY A 203 10.42 0.49 -16.38
C GLY A 203 10.22 1.75 -17.22
N GLY A 204 9.29 1.69 -18.17
CA GLY A 204 8.86 2.86 -18.95
C GLY A 204 8.88 2.66 -20.46
N ARG A 205 9.07 1.43 -20.94
CA ARG A 205 8.93 1.14 -22.38
C ARG A 205 7.45 0.94 -22.73
N LYS A 206 7.02 1.57 -23.82
CA LYS A 206 5.68 1.38 -24.40
C LYS A 206 5.65 0.08 -25.20
N ALA A 207 5.18 -1.01 -24.60
CA ALA A 207 5.11 -2.31 -25.28
C ALA A 207 3.70 -2.91 -25.16
N SER A 208 2.71 -2.30 -25.83
CA SER A 208 1.29 -2.65 -25.68
C SER A 208 0.96 -4.13 -25.91
N LYS A 209 1.54 -4.76 -26.93
CA LYS A 209 1.27 -6.18 -27.25
C LYS A 209 1.81 -7.13 -26.16
N ILE A 210 3.00 -6.87 -25.63
CA ILE A 210 3.61 -7.68 -24.58
C ILE A 210 2.78 -7.59 -23.30
N TYR A 211 2.28 -6.42 -22.93
CA TYR A 211 1.43 -6.25 -21.75
C TYR A 211 0.13 -7.05 -21.85
N ILE A 212 -0.49 -7.08 -23.04
CA ILE A 212 -1.70 -7.89 -23.27
C ILE A 212 -1.39 -9.39 -23.11
N ILE A 213 -0.29 -9.86 -23.67
CA ILE A 213 0.13 -11.27 -23.57
C ILE A 213 0.39 -11.62 -22.09
N ILE A 214 1.17 -10.81 -21.40
CA ILE A 214 1.47 -11.03 -19.97
C ILE A 214 0.16 -11.06 -19.16
N TRP A 215 -0.70 -10.07 -19.32
CA TRP A 215 -1.96 -10.01 -18.59
C TRP A 215 -2.84 -11.24 -18.83
N ASN A 216 -3.03 -11.66 -20.10
CA ASN A 216 -3.81 -12.85 -20.44
C ASN A 216 -3.23 -14.11 -19.78
N LEU A 217 -1.90 -14.26 -19.82
CA LEU A 217 -1.23 -15.42 -19.18
C LEU A 217 -1.46 -15.42 -17.65
N LEU A 218 -1.28 -14.27 -17.00
CA LEU A 218 -1.49 -14.14 -15.55
C LEU A 218 -2.96 -14.35 -15.18
N PHE A 219 -3.88 -13.83 -15.98
CA PHE A 219 -5.31 -14.03 -15.78
C PHE A 219 -5.70 -15.51 -15.91
N LEU A 220 -5.14 -16.21 -16.90
CA LEU A 220 -5.34 -17.64 -17.06
C LEU A 220 -4.84 -18.44 -15.84
N ILE A 221 -3.63 -18.16 -15.35
CA ILE A 221 -3.06 -18.77 -14.14
C ILE A 221 -4.00 -18.54 -12.95
N PHE A 222 -4.51 -17.31 -12.79
CA PHE A 222 -5.40 -16.92 -11.71
C PHE A 222 -6.76 -17.67 -11.78
N ILE A 223 -7.41 -17.70 -12.94
CA ILE A 223 -8.72 -18.34 -13.14
C ILE A 223 -8.63 -19.87 -13.03
N LEU A 224 -7.53 -20.47 -13.51
CA LEU A 224 -7.28 -21.91 -13.36
C LEU A 224 -6.91 -22.31 -11.93
N ARG A 225 -6.85 -21.37 -11.00
CA ARG A 225 -6.57 -21.58 -9.57
C ARG A 225 -5.26 -22.31 -9.35
N LEU A 226 -4.20 -21.94 -10.07
CA LEU A 226 -2.90 -22.61 -9.97
C LEU A 226 -2.11 -22.21 -8.71
N SER A 227 -2.52 -21.15 -7.99
CA SER A 227 -1.86 -20.68 -6.78
C SER A 227 -1.62 -21.78 -5.73
N PRO A 228 -2.62 -22.59 -5.30
CA PRO A 228 -2.41 -23.62 -4.30
C PRO A 228 -1.34 -24.66 -4.74
N TYR A 229 -1.30 -25.00 -6.02
CA TYR A 229 -0.29 -25.94 -6.56
C TYR A 229 1.12 -25.34 -6.57
N VAL A 230 1.26 -24.08 -7.02
CA VAL A 230 2.54 -23.38 -7.01
C VAL A 230 3.06 -23.25 -5.58
N VAL A 231 2.19 -22.87 -4.66
CA VAL A 231 2.53 -22.71 -3.25
C VAL A 231 2.93 -24.04 -2.63
N SER A 232 2.20 -25.13 -2.87
CA SER A 232 2.53 -26.45 -2.31
C SER A 232 3.91 -26.96 -2.79
N ILE A 233 4.26 -26.73 -4.05
CA ILE A 233 5.58 -27.07 -4.59
C ILE A 233 6.68 -26.21 -3.93
N LEU A 234 6.47 -24.91 -3.80
CA LEU A 234 7.44 -24.01 -3.18
C LEU A 234 7.61 -24.32 -1.69
N LEU A 235 6.53 -24.58 -0.96
CA LEU A 235 6.58 -24.94 0.46
C LEU A 235 7.26 -26.30 0.66
N GLY A 236 6.94 -27.30 -0.16
CA GLY A 236 7.63 -28.58 -0.12
C GLY A 236 9.15 -28.46 -0.32
N GLY A 237 9.58 -27.59 -1.25
CA GLY A 237 10.99 -27.25 -1.43
C GLY A 237 11.59 -26.52 -0.23
N ILE A 238 10.88 -25.55 0.34
CA ILE A 238 11.32 -24.79 1.52
C ILE A 238 11.44 -25.73 2.72
N ILE A 239 10.44 -26.56 3.01
CA ILE A 239 10.44 -27.51 4.13
C ILE A 239 11.60 -28.49 3.99
N SER A 240 11.88 -29.00 2.78
CA SER A 240 13.01 -29.89 2.57
C SER A 240 14.35 -29.23 2.85
N VAL A 241 14.50 -27.94 2.56
CA VAL A 241 15.71 -27.17 2.87
C VAL A 241 15.78 -26.86 4.37
N PHE A 242 14.67 -26.43 4.99
CA PHE A 242 14.66 -26.12 6.44
C PHE A 242 14.78 -27.36 7.31
N GLY A 243 14.28 -28.52 6.89
CA GLY A 243 14.48 -29.80 7.58
C GLY A 243 15.94 -30.23 7.67
N MET A 244 16.83 -29.66 6.84
CA MET A 244 18.29 -29.85 6.97
C MET A 244 18.91 -29.05 8.11
N PHE A 245 18.16 -28.10 8.71
CA PHE A 245 18.62 -27.22 9.79
C PHE A 245 17.91 -27.49 11.12
N ASP A 246 17.47 -28.72 11.37
CA ASP A 246 16.86 -29.15 12.62
C ASP A 246 17.76 -28.78 13.82
N GLY A 247 17.17 -28.07 14.80
CA GLY A 247 17.87 -27.64 16.02
C GLY A 247 18.29 -26.16 16.05
N THR A 248 17.97 -25.38 15.03
CA THR A 248 18.25 -23.93 15.01
C THR A 248 17.00 -23.11 15.36
N ASP A 249 17.17 -21.77 15.60
CA ASP A 249 16.04 -20.83 15.76
C ASP A 249 15.05 -20.80 14.57
N LEU A 250 15.42 -21.44 13.47
CA LEU A 250 14.57 -21.64 12.29
C LEU A 250 13.38 -22.59 12.55
N ALA A 251 13.45 -23.47 13.57
CA ALA A 251 12.30 -24.29 13.98
C ALA A 251 11.07 -23.45 14.40
N LYS A 252 11.27 -22.21 14.81
CA LYS A 252 10.17 -21.26 15.11
C LYS A 252 9.40 -20.84 13.86
N TYR A 253 10.00 -20.93 12.68
CA TYR A 253 9.30 -20.69 11.41
C TYR A 253 8.37 -21.85 11.03
N SER A 254 8.49 -23.04 11.66
CA SER A 254 7.54 -24.13 11.47
C SER A 254 6.10 -23.73 11.86
N TYR A 255 5.93 -22.89 12.89
CA TYR A 255 4.62 -22.35 13.27
C TYR A 255 3.98 -21.52 12.13
N TYR A 256 4.77 -20.72 11.43
CA TYR A 256 4.30 -20.01 10.24
C TYR A 256 4.01 -20.95 9.07
N LEU A 257 4.74 -22.10 8.98
CA LEU A 257 4.47 -23.11 7.97
C LEU A 257 3.13 -23.82 8.24
N ASP A 258 2.76 -24.06 9.50
CA ASP A 258 1.46 -24.67 9.85
C ASP A 258 0.28 -23.74 9.51
N GLU A 259 0.42 -22.42 9.64
CA GLU A 259 -0.54 -21.45 9.14
C GLU A 259 -0.57 -21.37 7.60
N LEU A 260 0.58 -21.57 6.95
CA LEU A 260 0.68 -21.63 5.49
C LEU A 260 -0.07 -22.83 4.90
N TYR A 261 -0.33 -23.89 5.67
CA TYR A 261 -1.12 -25.06 5.23
C TYR A 261 -2.63 -24.75 5.09
N LYS A 262 -3.11 -23.64 5.61
CA LYS A 262 -4.50 -23.19 5.39
C LYS A 262 -4.65 -22.57 4.00
N LEU A 263 -4.37 -23.39 2.95
CA LEU A 263 -4.49 -22.93 1.58
C LEU A 263 -5.94 -22.60 1.24
N THR A 264 -6.18 -21.37 0.81
CA THR A 264 -7.49 -20.96 0.32
C THR A 264 -7.60 -21.29 -1.17
N TYR A 265 -8.56 -22.14 -1.53
CA TYR A 265 -8.86 -22.46 -2.93
C TYR A 265 -9.84 -21.47 -3.58
N ALA A 266 -10.49 -20.64 -2.80
CA ALA A 266 -11.43 -19.64 -3.30
C ALA A 266 -10.68 -18.49 -3.96
N ILE A 267 -11.14 -18.07 -5.14
CA ILE A 267 -10.60 -16.90 -5.82
C ILE A 267 -10.99 -15.65 -5.03
N PRO A 268 -10.02 -14.82 -4.58
CA PRO A 268 -10.32 -13.62 -3.80
C PRO A 268 -10.95 -12.54 -4.70
N TYR A 269 -12.07 -11.98 -4.27
CA TYR A 269 -12.76 -10.89 -5.00
C TYR A 269 -11.85 -9.69 -5.27
N ARG A 270 -10.95 -9.39 -4.33
CA ARG A 270 -9.95 -8.34 -4.49
C ARG A 270 -9.00 -8.63 -5.66
N GLY A 271 -8.58 -9.89 -5.83
CA GLY A 271 -7.79 -10.32 -6.98
C GLY A 271 -8.54 -10.12 -8.29
N VAL A 272 -9.81 -10.52 -8.34
CA VAL A 272 -10.67 -10.29 -9.52
C VAL A 272 -10.73 -8.80 -9.86
N PHE A 273 -10.95 -7.95 -8.88
CA PHE A 273 -10.96 -6.49 -9.09
C PHE A 273 -9.66 -5.98 -9.70
N TYR A 274 -8.50 -6.40 -9.17
CA TYR A 274 -7.22 -5.98 -9.74
C TYR A 274 -7.02 -6.50 -11.17
N PHE A 275 -7.43 -7.71 -11.50
CA PHE A 275 -7.38 -8.18 -12.89
C PHE A 275 -8.31 -7.38 -13.80
N VAL A 276 -9.53 -7.06 -13.36
CA VAL A 276 -10.46 -6.24 -14.14
C VAL A 276 -9.91 -4.84 -14.39
N ILE A 277 -9.45 -4.12 -13.37
CA ILE A 277 -8.87 -2.79 -13.58
C ILE A 277 -7.56 -2.86 -14.39
N GLY A 278 -6.80 -3.93 -14.23
CA GLY A 278 -5.61 -4.21 -15.02
C GLY A 278 -5.88 -4.29 -16.51
N TRP A 279 -7.02 -4.88 -16.89
CA TRP A 279 -7.48 -4.88 -18.30
C TRP A 279 -7.63 -3.45 -18.84
N PHE A 280 -8.27 -2.54 -18.08
CA PHE A 280 -8.39 -1.14 -18.48
C PHE A 280 -7.02 -0.47 -18.56
N PHE A 281 -6.10 -0.75 -17.65
CA PHE A 281 -4.78 -0.14 -17.63
C PHE A 281 -3.96 -0.53 -18.86
N ILE A 282 -3.94 -1.80 -19.29
CA ILE A 282 -3.15 -2.22 -20.44
C ILE A 282 -3.71 -1.71 -21.77
N HIS A 283 -5.01 -1.42 -21.84
CA HIS A 283 -5.67 -0.87 -23.03
C HIS A 283 -5.68 0.66 -23.07
N TYR A 284 -5.38 1.33 -21.96
CA TYR A 284 -5.32 2.78 -21.90
C TYR A 284 -4.08 3.30 -22.65
N LYS A 285 -4.33 4.08 -23.71
CA LYS A 285 -3.26 4.66 -24.53
C LYS A 285 -2.88 6.03 -24.01
N THR A 286 -1.64 6.20 -23.59
CA THR A 286 -1.05 7.46 -23.17
C THR A 286 0.40 7.57 -23.61
N ASN A 287 0.92 8.79 -23.70
CA ASN A 287 2.35 9.04 -23.92
C ASN A 287 3.10 9.28 -22.60
N ASN A 288 2.42 9.19 -21.46
CA ASN A 288 3.02 9.42 -20.16
C ASN A 288 3.92 8.24 -19.77
N ILE A 289 5.21 8.48 -19.66
CA ILE A 289 6.20 7.46 -19.29
C ILE A 289 6.02 6.96 -17.85
N LEU A 290 5.56 7.84 -16.94
CA LEU A 290 5.31 7.47 -15.53
C LEU A 290 4.16 6.47 -15.42
N TYR A 291 3.20 6.54 -16.34
CA TYR A 291 2.14 5.54 -16.45
C TYR A 291 2.71 4.15 -16.70
N TYR A 292 3.59 4.00 -17.70
CA TYR A 292 4.18 2.71 -18.04
C TYR A 292 5.13 2.20 -16.96
N LYS A 293 5.82 3.10 -16.25
CA LYS A 293 6.62 2.74 -15.06
C LYS A 293 5.74 2.13 -13.97
N ALA A 294 4.62 2.78 -13.64
CA ALA A 294 3.67 2.26 -12.66
C ALA A 294 3.00 0.96 -13.13
N LEU A 295 2.68 0.85 -14.42
CA LEU A 295 2.09 -0.34 -15.03
C LEU A 295 3.01 -1.57 -14.92
N ASN A 296 4.32 -1.42 -15.12
CA ASN A 296 5.27 -2.51 -14.96
C ASN A 296 5.28 -3.06 -13.54
N VAL A 297 5.31 -2.17 -12.54
CA VAL A 297 5.24 -2.59 -11.12
C VAL A 297 3.92 -3.27 -10.82
N TYR A 298 2.82 -2.70 -11.30
CA TYR A 298 1.49 -3.26 -11.11
C TYR A 298 1.35 -4.67 -11.71
N LEU A 299 1.91 -4.95 -12.89
CA LEU A 299 1.90 -6.28 -13.50
C LEU A 299 2.68 -7.30 -12.66
N VAL A 300 3.76 -6.89 -12.00
CA VAL A 300 4.44 -7.76 -11.00
C VAL A 300 3.53 -8.02 -9.81
N GLY A 301 2.75 -7.05 -9.37
CA GLY A 301 1.70 -7.26 -8.36
C GLY A 301 0.63 -8.26 -8.79
N LEU A 302 0.19 -8.21 -10.07
CA LEU A 302 -0.73 -9.20 -10.62
C LEU A 302 -0.10 -10.61 -10.71
N LEU A 303 1.19 -10.70 -11.05
CA LEU A 303 1.94 -11.97 -11.01
C LEU A 303 1.93 -12.54 -9.59
N GLY A 304 2.29 -11.75 -8.58
CA GLY A 304 2.23 -12.15 -7.19
C GLY A 304 0.82 -12.58 -6.78
N THR A 305 -0.21 -11.84 -7.19
CA THR A 305 -1.60 -12.20 -6.92
C THR A 305 -1.97 -13.53 -7.59
N ALA A 306 -1.61 -13.76 -8.85
CA ALA A 306 -1.92 -15.00 -9.56
C ALA A 306 -1.27 -16.23 -8.92
N LEU A 307 -0.04 -16.08 -8.43
CA LEU A 307 0.77 -17.20 -7.92
C LEU A 307 0.55 -17.48 -6.42
N PHE A 308 0.16 -16.46 -5.62
CA PHE A 308 0.23 -16.54 -4.15
C PHE A 308 -1.05 -16.15 -3.42
N TYR A 309 -2.18 -15.94 -4.10
CA TYR A 309 -3.42 -15.54 -3.43
C TYR A 309 -3.92 -16.55 -2.40
N SER A 310 -3.52 -17.81 -2.50
CA SER A 310 -3.93 -18.89 -1.59
C SER A 310 -3.35 -18.74 -0.17
N ILE A 311 -2.35 -17.88 0.03
CA ILE A 311 -1.75 -17.59 1.33
C ILE A 311 -1.98 -16.11 1.67
N GLU A 312 -2.72 -15.86 2.73
CA GLU A 312 -3.10 -14.51 3.11
C GLU A 312 -1.89 -13.60 3.40
N GLN A 313 -0.92 -14.06 4.19
CA GLN A 313 0.27 -13.26 4.52
C GLN A 313 1.08 -12.88 3.28
N ILE A 314 1.25 -13.82 2.33
CA ILE A 314 1.98 -13.55 1.08
C ILE A 314 1.14 -12.63 0.17
N SER A 315 -0.17 -12.74 0.20
CA SER A 315 -1.03 -11.83 -0.55
C SER A 315 -0.86 -10.37 -0.12
N ARG A 316 -0.59 -10.11 1.18
CA ARG A 316 -0.28 -8.77 1.70
C ARG A 316 1.05 -8.21 1.16
N ILE A 317 2.00 -9.08 0.87
CA ILE A 317 3.28 -8.71 0.25
C ILE A 317 3.08 -8.16 -1.17
N THR A 318 2.09 -8.67 -1.91
CA THR A 318 1.78 -8.18 -3.26
C THR A 318 1.32 -6.73 -3.28
N ASP A 319 0.85 -6.21 -2.14
CA ASP A 319 0.39 -4.83 -2.02
C ASP A 319 1.50 -3.80 -2.23
N TYR A 320 2.77 -4.15 -1.98
CA TYR A 320 3.91 -3.28 -2.32
C TYR A 320 3.99 -2.98 -3.81
N PHE A 321 3.44 -3.84 -4.64
CA PHE A 321 3.37 -3.68 -6.09
C PHE A 321 1.99 -3.17 -6.55
N LEU A 322 0.91 -3.69 -5.97
CA LEU A 322 -0.46 -3.31 -6.34
C LEU A 322 -0.82 -1.87 -5.98
N ILE A 323 -0.15 -1.27 -4.98
CA ILE A 323 -0.37 0.13 -4.61
C ILE A 323 -0.09 1.10 -5.77
N TYR A 324 0.74 0.70 -6.73
CA TYR A 324 0.98 1.51 -7.94
C TYR A 324 -0.27 1.66 -8.81
N SER A 325 -1.32 0.86 -8.58
CA SER A 325 -2.64 1.08 -9.16
C SER A 325 -3.21 2.45 -8.86
N ILE A 326 -2.85 3.08 -7.74
CA ILE A 326 -3.32 4.42 -7.38
C ILE A 326 -2.82 5.45 -8.39
N PHE A 327 -1.55 5.38 -8.82
CA PHE A 327 -1.01 6.27 -9.85
C PHE A 327 -1.69 6.05 -11.19
N LEU A 328 -1.97 4.78 -11.54
CA LEU A 328 -2.66 4.42 -12.78
C LEU A 328 -4.10 4.93 -12.78
N LEU A 329 -4.84 4.71 -11.68
CA LEU A 329 -6.20 5.21 -11.48
C LEU A 329 -6.22 6.74 -11.47
N TYR A 330 -5.24 7.38 -10.82
CA TYR A 330 -5.14 8.83 -10.79
C TYR A 330 -5.03 9.40 -12.21
N ILE A 331 -4.10 8.89 -13.03
CA ILE A 331 -3.90 9.35 -14.41
C ILE A 331 -5.15 9.10 -15.26
N LEU A 332 -5.81 7.96 -15.07
CA LEU A 332 -7.03 7.61 -15.78
C LEU A 332 -8.17 8.56 -15.38
N PHE A 333 -8.42 8.74 -14.09
CA PHE A 333 -9.54 9.56 -13.63
C PHE A 333 -9.29 11.06 -13.85
N GLU A 334 -8.06 11.57 -13.68
CA GLU A 334 -7.74 12.97 -14.01
C GLU A 334 -8.17 13.35 -15.42
N ARG A 335 -8.10 12.42 -16.39
CA ARG A 335 -8.49 12.65 -17.77
C ARG A 335 -10.01 12.55 -17.99
N TYR A 336 -10.71 11.75 -17.20
CA TYR A 336 -12.13 11.42 -17.43
C TYR A 336 -13.07 12.01 -16.41
N LEU A 337 -12.55 12.74 -15.39
CA LEU A 337 -13.34 13.31 -14.31
C LEU A 337 -14.45 14.25 -14.80
N ASP A 338 -14.20 15.01 -15.88
CA ASP A 338 -15.17 15.95 -16.44
C ASP A 338 -16.36 15.26 -17.13
N ARG A 339 -16.30 13.93 -17.28
CA ARG A 339 -17.38 13.14 -17.91
C ARG A 339 -18.23 12.45 -16.82
N LYS A 340 -19.54 12.47 -16.97
CA LYS A 340 -20.47 11.76 -16.04
C LYS A 340 -20.11 10.29 -15.85
N SER A 341 -19.72 9.60 -16.93
CA SER A 341 -19.25 8.20 -16.87
C SER A 341 -17.97 8.02 -16.07
N GLY A 342 -17.03 8.96 -16.19
CA GLY A 342 -15.79 8.94 -15.41
C GLY A 342 -16.04 9.15 -13.93
N ALA A 343 -16.95 10.08 -13.60
CA ALA A 343 -17.38 10.33 -12.23
C ALA A 343 -18.02 9.08 -11.59
N LEU A 344 -18.93 8.43 -12.32
CA LEU A 344 -19.58 7.20 -11.85
C LEU A 344 -18.55 6.08 -11.65
N LEU A 345 -17.64 5.88 -12.61
CA LEU A 345 -16.60 4.86 -12.50
C LEU A 345 -15.66 5.10 -11.31
N TYR A 346 -15.32 6.36 -11.05
CA TYR A 346 -14.53 6.74 -9.88
C TYR A 346 -15.27 6.43 -8.57
N LEU A 347 -16.53 6.81 -8.45
CA LEU A 347 -17.36 6.51 -7.29
C LEU A 347 -17.47 4.98 -7.08
N CYS A 348 -17.75 4.22 -8.12
CA CYS A 348 -17.79 2.76 -8.07
C CYS A 348 -16.46 2.17 -7.59
N THR A 349 -15.34 2.67 -8.11
CA THR A 349 -13.99 2.21 -7.73
C THR A 349 -13.74 2.45 -6.24
N VAL A 350 -14.03 3.66 -5.72
CA VAL A 350 -13.89 4.00 -4.30
C VAL A 350 -14.78 3.13 -3.43
N THR A 351 -16.03 2.93 -3.83
CA THR A 351 -16.98 2.10 -3.06
C THR A 351 -16.53 0.65 -3.00
N ILE A 352 -16.13 0.04 -4.13
CA ILE A 352 -15.65 -1.35 -4.18
C ILE A 352 -14.40 -1.53 -3.31
N GLN A 353 -13.44 -0.62 -3.39
CA GLN A 353 -12.23 -0.66 -2.58
C GLN A 353 -12.54 -0.53 -1.09
N PHE A 354 -13.47 0.33 -0.72
CA PHE A 354 -13.91 0.47 0.68
C PHE A 354 -14.64 -0.79 1.18
N VAL A 355 -15.44 -1.45 0.34
CA VAL A 355 -16.09 -2.74 0.69
C VAL A 355 -15.03 -3.82 0.96
N PHE A 356 -13.93 -3.87 0.21
CA PHE A 356 -12.83 -4.79 0.52
C PHE A 356 -12.20 -4.51 1.90
N PHE A 357 -12.04 -3.25 2.26
CA PHE A 357 -11.55 -2.88 3.59
C PHE A 357 -12.52 -3.31 4.69
N ILE A 358 -13.82 -3.04 4.52
CA ILE A 358 -14.86 -3.46 5.47
C ILE A 358 -14.81 -4.97 5.69
N ARG A 359 -14.71 -5.73 4.60
CA ARG A 359 -14.67 -7.19 4.66
C ARG A 359 -13.48 -7.69 5.48
N ILE A 360 -12.29 -7.12 5.31
CA ILE A 360 -11.12 -7.51 6.11
C ILE A 360 -11.36 -7.27 7.61
N ILE A 361 -12.07 -6.21 7.99
CA ILE A 361 -12.38 -5.93 9.40
C ILE A 361 -13.38 -6.93 9.98
N TYR A 362 -14.35 -7.41 9.19
CA TYR A 362 -15.38 -8.31 9.68
C TYR A 362 -15.01 -9.80 9.54
N ASP A 363 -14.13 -10.15 8.59
CA ASP A 363 -13.67 -11.53 8.38
C ASP A 363 -12.47 -11.88 9.31
N ALA A 364 -11.91 -10.89 10.05
CA ALA A 364 -10.83 -11.04 11.02
C ALA A 364 -11.36 -11.29 12.43
#